data_e7f1b2daaafeb6cd19a401f82f9d9ba9
#
_entry.id   e7f1b2daaafeb6cd19a401f82f9d9ba9
#
_cell.length_a   1.000
_cell.length_b   1.000
_cell.length_c   1.000
_cell.angle_alpha   90.00
_cell.angle_beta   90.00
_cell.angle_gamma   90.00
#
_symmetry.space_group_name_H-M   'P 1'
#
loop_
_entity.id
_entity.type
_entity.pdbx_description
1 polymer ?
#
loop_
_entity_poly.entity_id
_entity_poly.type
_entity_poly.pdbx_seq_one_letter_code
_entity_poly.pdbx_strand_id
1 'polypeptide(L)' 'MSILIENAETLEYLTSKGLWTKDAEKGKCFEVSNAAFAAAKQEPIGKFNIVCYIAQSKQFINLNHGHGKGAETGTA' A
#
# COMPACT_ATOMS: atom_id res chain seq x y z
N MET A 1 -5.67 9.45 -8.14
CA MET A 1 -5.15 8.97 -6.86
C MET A 1 -5.44 7.48 -6.73
N SER A 2 -4.44 6.70 -6.38
CA SER A 2 -4.58 5.24 -6.31
C SER A 2 -4.09 4.74 -4.97
N ILE A 3 -4.83 3.81 -4.36
CA ILE A 3 -4.41 3.17 -3.13
C ILE A 3 -3.83 1.82 -3.51
N LEU A 4 -2.56 1.59 -3.14
CA LEU A 4 -1.79 0.44 -3.57
C LEU A 4 -1.24 -0.31 -2.37
N ILE A 5 -0.89 -1.59 -2.60
CA ILE A 5 -0.16 -2.39 -1.62
C ILE A 5 1.29 -2.44 -2.04
N GLU A 6 2.18 -2.03 -1.16
CA GLU A 6 3.62 -2.06 -1.41
C GLU A 6 4.27 -3.09 -0.50
N ASN A 7 5.13 -3.94 -1.07
CA ASN A 7 5.95 -4.84 -0.28
C ASN A 7 7.06 -4.00 0.35
N ALA A 8 7.08 -3.92 1.68
CA ALA A 8 8.01 -3.04 2.37
C ALA A 8 9.47 -3.46 2.23
N GLU A 9 9.72 -4.72 1.87
CA GLU A 9 11.08 -5.22 1.72
C GLU A 9 11.63 -5.02 0.33
N THR A 10 10.79 -5.18 -0.71
CA THR A 10 11.24 -5.07 -2.09
C THR A 10 10.84 -3.76 -2.74
N LEU A 11 9.91 -3.04 -2.14
CA LEU A 11 9.37 -1.78 -2.66
C LEU A 11 8.63 -1.98 -3.98
N GLU A 12 8.03 -3.16 -4.14
CA GLU A 12 7.22 -3.48 -5.30
C GLU A 12 5.74 -3.42 -4.95
N TYR A 13 4.92 -3.25 -5.97
CA TYR A 13 3.48 -3.06 -5.81
C TYR A 13 2.73 -4.28 -6.34
N LEU A 14 1.68 -4.68 -5.62
CA LEU A 14 0.86 -5.82 -6.00
C LEU A 14 -0.02 -5.45 -7.17
N THR A 15 -0.01 -6.30 -8.21
CA THR A 15 -0.87 -6.13 -9.38
C THR A 15 -2.17 -6.90 -9.21
N SER A 16 -3.14 -6.63 -10.09
CA SER A 16 -4.41 -7.33 -10.06
C SER A 16 -4.27 -8.82 -10.39
N LYS A 17 -3.12 -9.23 -10.95
CA LYS A 17 -2.87 -10.62 -11.26
C LYS A 17 -2.11 -11.34 -10.17
N GLY A 18 -1.89 -10.67 -9.04
CA GLY A 18 -1.15 -11.29 -7.93
C GLY A 18 0.34 -11.26 -8.10
N LEU A 19 0.85 -10.49 -9.04
CA LEU A 19 2.28 -10.34 -9.29
C LEU A 19 2.78 -9.07 -8.67
N TRP A 20 4.10 -8.92 -8.61
CA TRP A 20 4.72 -7.73 -8.04
C TRP A 20 5.43 -6.93 -9.13
N THR A 21 5.34 -5.61 -9.07
CA THR A 21 5.95 -4.74 -10.06
C THR A 21 6.56 -3.51 -9.37
N LYS A 22 7.63 -3.01 -9.95
CA LYS A 22 8.22 -1.76 -9.47
C LYS A 22 7.51 -0.53 -10.03
N ASP A 23 6.62 -0.74 -10.98
CA ASP A 23 5.88 0.36 -11.61
C ASP A 23 4.56 0.55 -10.89
N ALA A 24 4.47 1.63 -10.11
CA ALA A 24 3.27 1.91 -9.32
C ALA A 24 2.02 2.04 -10.19
N GLU A 25 2.20 2.48 -11.43
CA GLU A 25 1.05 2.68 -12.33
C GLU A 25 0.45 1.36 -12.80
N LYS A 26 1.17 0.26 -12.61
CA LYS A 26 0.67 -1.08 -12.92
C LYS A 26 0.12 -1.80 -11.69
N GLY A 27 0.21 -1.18 -10.53
CA GLY A 27 -0.32 -1.77 -9.31
C GLY A 27 -1.84 -1.78 -9.30
N LYS A 28 -2.39 -2.73 -8.56
CA LYS A 28 -3.84 -2.81 -8.39
C LYS A 28 -4.32 -1.65 -7.52
N CYS A 29 -5.30 -0.90 -8.01
CA CYS A 29 -5.87 0.23 -7.29
C CYS A 29 -7.03 -0.25 -6.42
N PHE A 30 -7.02 0.17 -5.17
CA PHE A 30 -8.12 -0.09 -4.25
C PHE A 30 -8.88 1.22 -4.00
N GLU A 31 -10.16 1.12 -3.74
CA GLU A 31 -10.98 2.31 -3.53
C GLU A 31 -10.78 2.92 -2.16
N VAL A 32 -10.53 2.08 -1.17
CA VAL A 32 -10.32 2.55 0.20
C VAL A 32 -9.15 1.78 0.81
N SER A 33 -8.50 2.41 1.80
CA SER A 33 -7.33 1.81 2.44
C SER A 33 -7.67 0.53 3.19
N ASN A 34 -8.88 0.44 3.75
CA ASN A 34 -9.27 -0.77 4.47
C ASN A 34 -9.32 -1.98 3.56
N ALA A 35 -9.79 -1.80 2.32
CA ALA A 35 -9.83 -2.90 1.37
C ALA A 35 -8.41 -3.35 1.00
N ALA A 36 -7.51 -2.39 0.81
CA ALA A 36 -6.11 -2.70 0.52
C ALA A 36 -5.46 -3.43 1.69
N PHE A 37 -5.71 -2.97 2.90
CA PHE A 37 -5.13 -3.59 4.09
C PHE A 37 -5.62 -5.04 4.23
N ALA A 38 -6.91 -5.28 4.04
CA ALA A 38 -7.47 -6.62 4.12
C ALA A 38 -6.85 -7.54 3.07
N ALA A 39 -6.67 -7.03 1.84
CA ALA A 39 -6.07 -7.82 0.78
C ALA A 39 -4.60 -8.11 1.08
N ALA A 40 -3.87 -7.15 1.63
CA ALA A 40 -2.45 -7.34 1.95
C ALA A 40 -2.27 -8.45 2.99
N LYS A 41 -3.18 -8.58 3.93
CA LYS A 41 -3.08 -9.60 4.96
C LYS A 41 -3.23 -11.01 4.40
N GLN A 42 -3.76 -11.15 3.19
CA GLN A 42 -3.87 -12.45 2.53
C GLN A 42 -2.61 -12.84 1.79
N GLU A 43 -1.68 -11.90 1.59
CA GLU A 43 -0.47 -12.17 0.85
C GLU A 43 0.61 -12.74 1.76
N PRO A 44 1.44 -13.67 1.25
CA PRO A 44 2.49 -14.28 2.06
C PRO A 44 3.71 -13.37 2.18
N ILE A 45 3.50 -12.15 2.64
CA ILE A 45 4.59 -11.20 2.86
C ILE A 45 4.58 -10.78 4.32
N GLY A 46 5.78 -10.58 4.86
CA GLY A 46 5.90 -10.23 6.26
C GLY A 46 5.57 -8.79 6.55
N LYS A 47 5.99 -7.89 5.66
CA LYS A 47 5.81 -6.46 5.87
C LYS A 47 5.28 -5.81 4.61
N PHE A 48 4.29 -4.95 4.78
CA PHE A 48 3.71 -4.23 3.66
C PHE A 48 3.35 -2.82 4.09
N ASN A 49 3.24 -1.95 3.10
CA ASN A 49 2.72 -0.60 3.30
C ASN A 49 1.49 -0.42 2.43
N ILE A 50 0.52 0.31 2.97
CA ILE A 50 -0.61 0.78 2.16
C ILE A 50 -0.25 2.21 1.77
N VAL A 51 -0.14 2.46 0.48
CA VAL A 51 0.30 3.77 -0.01
C VAL A 51 -0.74 4.36 -0.95
N CYS A 52 -0.81 5.69 -0.92
CA CYS A 52 -1.62 6.44 -1.86
C CYS A 52 -0.67 7.03 -2.90
N TYR A 53 -0.87 6.68 -4.15
CA TYR A 53 -0.04 7.17 -5.24
C TYR A 53 -0.76 8.26 -6.00
N ILE A 54 -0.12 9.41 -6.13
CA ILE A 54 -0.66 10.57 -6.84
C ILE A 54 0.12 10.69 -8.15
N ALA A 55 -0.50 10.23 -9.24
CA ALA A 55 0.20 10.12 -10.52
C ALA A 55 0.65 11.46 -11.07
N GLN A 56 -0.11 12.52 -10.84
CA GLN A 56 0.22 13.84 -11.37
C GLN A 56 1.54 14.35 -10.86
N SER A 57 1.84 14.11 -9.59
CA SER A 57 3.06 14.59 -8.97
C SER A 57 4.05 13.46 -8.72
N LYS A 58 3.66 12.22 -9.00
CA LYS A 58 4.44 11.01 -8.74
C LYS A 58 4.85 10.90 -7.27
N GLN A 59 3.94 11.31 -6.40
CA GLN A 59 4.17 11.26 -4.96
C GLN A 59 3.48 10.08 -4.33
N PHE A 60 4.04 9.60 -3.22
CA PHE A 60 3.46 8.52 -2.44
C PHE A 60 3.21 8.99 -1.03
N ILE A 61 2.06 8.61 -0.48
CA ILE A 61 1.70 8.90 0.90
C ILE A 61 1.46 7.56 1.59
N ASN A 62 2.20 7.31 2.66
CA ASN A 62 2.06 6.07 3.41
C ASN A 62 0.84 6.17 4.32
N LEU A 63 -0.09 5.22 4.17
CA LEU A 63 -1.34 5.22 4.92
C LEU A 63 -1.34 4.23 6.07
N ASN A 64 -0.21 3.59 6.35
CA ASN A 64 -0.11 2.58 7.40
C ASN A 64 -0.16 3.13 8.80
N HIS A 65 0.19 4.37 8.96
CA HIS A 65 0.46 4.94 10.28
C HIS A 65 -0.72 4.81 11.25
N GLY A 66 -1.89 4.57 10.77
CA GLY A 66 -3.06 4.42 11.61
C GLY A 66 -3.20 3.05 12.25
N HIS A 67 -2.29 2.16 11.97
CA HIS A 67 -2.39 0.78 12.46
C HIS A 67 -1.35 0.51 13.51
N GLY A 68 -1.77 0.17 14.49
CA GLY A 68 -0.83 -0.18 15.44
C GLY A 68 -0.59 0.82 16.44
N LYS A 69 -0.48 1.04 16.14
CA LYS A 69 -0.31 1.69 16.90
C LYS A 69 -0.13 2.71 17.07
N GLY A 70 -0.25 2.92 16.75
CA GLY A 70 -0.36 3.87 16.83
C GLY A 70 -0.23 4.58 16.83
N ALA A 71 -0.24 4.67 16.68
CA ALA A 71 -0.45 5.39 16.63
C ALA A 71 -0.28 5.98 16.85
N GLU A 72 -0.14 5.85 16.90
CA GLU A 72 -0.19 6.41 17.09
C GLU A 72 0.04 7.08 17.15
N THR A 73 0.02 7.03 17.08
CA THR A 73 0.08 7.83 17.09
C THR A 73 0.12 8.48 17.06
N GLY A 74 0.18 8.36 17.01
CA GLY A 74 -0.01 9.19 16.93
C GLY A 74 0.08 9.62 16.93
N THR A 75 -0.01 9.62 16.91
CA THR A 75 -0.05 10.09 16.95
C THR A 75 -0.11 10.30 17.03
N ALA A 76 -0.01 10.16 16.94
CA ALA A 76 -0.29 10.44 17.07
C ALA A 76 -0.33 10.58 17.20
#